data_9790e99abba0d5bfccdb58e536a55ad4
#
_entry.id   9790e99abba0d5bfccdb58e536a55ad4
#
_cell.length_a   1.000
_cell.length_b   1.000
_cell.length_c   1.000
_cell.angle_alpha   90.00
_cell.angle_beta   90.00
_cell.angle_gamma   90.00
#
_symmetry.space_group_name_H-M   'P 1'
#
loop_
_entity.id
_entity.type
_entity.pdbx_description
1 polymer ?
#
loop_
_entity_poly.entity_id
_entity_poly.type
_entity_poly.pdbx_seq_one_letter_code
_entity_poly.pdbx_strand_id
1 'polypeptide(L)'
;MMKLYNTLTNKLEDFVPIEQNKVKMYVCGPTVYNYIHIGNARPIIVFDVLARIFKYKGYTLQYVQNFTDIDDKIIKKANEEGKTCDEISEKYIEAFLEDIKEMNVIPEIIRPRVTENLDEIKKLINNLLKKGYAYKKGEDVIFSINKYKDYGKLSNQDLNSLTNGVRIEVDEKKDNPNDFVLWKGRKANEPYYESDFGLGRPGWHIECSAMIHKYLGNNIDIHAGGQDLIFPHHENERAQSNCGYDVNNEFVNYWLHNSYITINSEKMSKSLGNFKLLRDILKSYNGNVIRHFILTCHYRKNLNFSTEDLEVSKKTLEKISKSMSTFKMLNKGKEDEALEDILKEFKTNFILALEDDINTPKALACVSILIKKVNKLLATKESNVERVYFEIKDKMENILGIKLNEDKIENDKNKILEILLNIREKLRQQKNYELADKIREELAILGIDISDKK
;
A
#
# COMPACT_ATOMS: atom_id res chain seq x y z
N MET A 1 18.68 -8.15 -11.20
CA MET A 1 17.29 -8.62 -11.52
C MET A 1 16.51 -8.58 -10.22
N MET A 2 15.26 -8.12 -10.26
CA MET A 2 14.41 -8.04 -9.06
C MET A 2 14.10 -9.44 -8.54
N LYS A 3 14.20 -9.62 -7.22
CA LYS A 3 13.82 -10.86 -6.54
C LYS A 3 12.61 -10.60 -5.64
N LEU A 4 11.71 -11.57 -5.59
CA LEU A 4 10.50 -11.54 -4.75
C LEU A 4 10.39 -12.85 -3.97
N TYR A 5 10.02 -12.76 -2.70
CA TYR A 5 9.74 -13.96 -1.91
C TYR A 5 8.35 -14.48 -2.25
N ASN A 6 8.30 -15.67 -2.82
CA ASN A 6 7.05 -16.31 -3.23
C ASN A 6 6.54 -17.23 -2.10
N THR A 7 5.38 -16.93 -1.55
CA THR A 7 4.78 -17.73 -0.47
C THR A 7 4.45 -19.15 -0.91
N LEU A 8 4.10 -19.36 -2.19
CA LEU A 8 3.76 -20.70 -2.68
C LEU A 8 4.95 -21.66 -2.64
N THR A 9 6.13 -21.16 -2.98
CA THR A 9 7.35 -21.96 -3.04
C THR A 9 8.20 -21.84 -1.78
N ASN A 10 7.90 -20.85 -0.92
CA ASN A 10 8.69 -20.44 0.25
C ASN A 10 10.14 -20.08 -0.10
N LYS A 11 10.37 -19.48 -1.28
CA LYS A 11 11.70 -19.10 -1.79
C LYS A 11 11.75 -17.67 -2.29
N LEU A 12 12.94 -17.11 -2.26
CA LEU A 12 13.26 -15.87 -2.95
C LEU A 12 13.59 -16.22 -4.41
N GLU A 13 12.79 -15.71 -5.34
CA GLU A 13 12.85 -16.05 -6.77
C GLU A 13 13.11 -14.80 -7.61
N ASP A 14 13.79 -14.97 -8.72
CA ASP A 14 13.94 -13.91 -9.72
C ASP A 14 12.57 -13.62 -10.36
N PHE A 15 12.20 -12.34 -10.41
CA PHE A 15 10.95 -11.93 -11.03
C PHE A 15 11.07 -11.94 -12.56
N VAL A 16 10.22 -12.77 -13.18
CA VAL A 16 10.07 -12.88 -14.63
C VAL A 16 8.60 -12.65 -14.97
N PRO A 17 8.24 -11.57 -15.69
CA PRO A 17 6.86 -11.30 -16.05
C PRO A 17 6.35 -12.31 -17.09
N ILE A 18 5.04 -12.60 -17.07
CA ILE A 18 4.36 -13.46 -18.04
C ILE A 18 4.42 -12.83 -19.44
N GLU A 19 4.19 -11.52 -19.53
CA GLU A 19 4.26 -10.74 -20.76
C GLU A 19 5.46 -9.77 -20.68
N GLN A 20 6.30 -9.74 -21.71
CA GLN A 20 7.45 -8.85 -21.72
C GLN A 20 7.03 -7.39 -21.48
N ASN A 21 7.72 -6.70 -20.56
CA ASN A 21 7.49 -5.30 -20.19
C ASN A 21 6.10 -5.00 -19.62
N LYS A 22 5.34 -6.01 -19.21
CA LYS A 22 4.03 -5.84 -18.59
C LYS A 22 3.93 -6.63 -17.29
N VAL A 23 3.27 -6.07 -16.30
CA VAL A 23 3.02 -6.73 -15.01
C VAL A 23 1.54 -6.65 -14.69
N LYS A 24 0.95 -7.80 -14.38
CA LYS A 24 -0.43 -7.96 -13.91
C LYS A 24 -0.41 -8.25 -12.42
N MET A 25 -0.93 -7.32 -11.62
CA MET A 25 -0.93 -7.42 -10.17
C MET A 25 -2.33 -7.25 -9.60
N TYR A 26 -2.73 -8.18 -8.74
CA TYR A 26 -3.95 -8.08 -7.95
C TYR A 26 -3.62 -8.05 -6.46
N VAL A 27 -4.26 -7.15 -5.74
CA VAL A 27 -4.14 -7.06 -4.28
C VAL A 27 -5.54 -7.07 -3.68
N CYS A 28 -5.82 -8.00 -2.78
CA CYS A 28 -7.12 -8.05 -2.11
C CYS A 28 -7.43 -6.73 -1.41
N GLY A 29 -8.57 -6.17 -1.74
CA GLY A 29 -9.05 -4.93 -1.18
C GLY A 29 -9.84 -5.11 0.13
N PRO A 30 -10.31 -4.03 0.73
CA PRO A 30 -11.05 -4.11 1.99
C PRO A 30 -12.50 -4.52 1.80
N THR A 31 -13.07 -5.19 2.81
CA THR A 31 -14.52 -5.22 3.02
C THR A 31 -14.98 -3.88 3.58
N VAL A 32 -15.83 -3.18 2.86
CA VAL A 32 -16.17 -1.77 3.13
C VAL A 32 -17.36 -1.62 4.09
N TYR A 33 -17.17 -2.06 5.33
CA TYR A 33 -18.17 -1.97 6.41
C TYR A 33 -17.76 -1.03 7.54
N ASN A 34 -16.53 -0.54 7.55
CA ASN A 34 -15.99 0.36 8.58
C ASN A 34 -14.75 1.11 8.05
N TYR A 35 -14.36 2.16 8.74
CA TYR A 35 -13.08 2.83 8.51
C TYR A 35 -11.92 1.86 8.64
N ILE A 36 -10.90 2.04 7.81
CA ILE A 36 -9.70 1.22 7.85
C ILE A 36 -8.83 1.57 9.07
N HIS A 37 -8.13 0.55 9.56
CA HIS A 37 -7.16 0.72 10.64
C HIS A 37 -5.73 0.71 10.08
N ILE A 38 -4.75 1.08 10.92
CA ILE A 38 -3.33 1.15 10.52
C ILE A 38 -2.81 -0.18 9.94
N GLY A 39 -3.34 -1.32 10.38
CA GLY A 39 -2.99 -2.64 9.81
C GLY A 39 -3.38 -2.80 8.34
N ASN A 40 -4.54 -2.21 7.94
CA ASN A 40 -4.97 -2.21 6.54
C ASN A 40 -4.11 -1.29 5.66
N ALA A 41 -3.53 -0.23 6.25
CA ALA A 41 -2.63 0.68 5.54
C ALA A 41 -1.35 -0.02 5.07
N ARG A 42 -0.90 -1.07 5.78
CA ARG A 42 0.36 -1.75 5.48
C ARG A 42 0.40 -2.38 4.07
N PRO A 43 -0.51 -3.31 3.70
CA PRO A 43 -0.53 -3.85 2.33
C PRO A 43 -0.71 -2.75 1.29
N ILE A 44 -1.55 -1.75 1.55
CA ILE A 44 -1.80 -0.63 0.63
C ILE A 44 -0.48 0.09 0.31
N ILE A 45 0.31 0.44 1.32
CA ILE A 45 1.57 1.17 1.14
C ILE A 45 2.67 0.28 0.55
N VAL A 46 2.81 -0.95 1.03
CA VAL A 46 3.85 -1.88 0.54
C VAL A 46 3.66 -2.19 -0.94
N PHE A 47 2.44 -2.51 -1.37
CA PHE A 47 2.18 -2.87 -2.75
C PHE A 47 2.04 -1.64 -3.67
N ASP A 48 1.76 -0.45 -3.12
CA ASP A 48 1.94 0.81 -3.84
C ASP A 48 3.44 1.07 -4.15
N VAL A 49 4.34 0.81 -3.20
CA VAL A 49 5.79 0.90 -3.46
C VAL A 49 6.22 -0.10 -4.52
N LEU A 50 5.74 -1.35 -4.46
CA LEU A 50 6.01 -2.35 -5.50
C LEU A 50 5.52 -1.89 -6.88
N ALA A 51 4.31 -1.33 -6.94
CA ALA A 51 3.75 -0.76 -8.17
C ALA A 51 4.63 0.37 -8.74
N ARG A 52 5.11 1.27 -7.87
CA ARG A 52 6.02 2.36 -8.24
C ARG A 52 7.38 1.85 -8.72
N ILE A 53 7.92 0.79 -8.12
CA ILE A 53 9.16 0.15 -8.57
C ILE A 53 8.99 -0.38 -9.99
N PHE A 54 7.91 -1.08 -10.31
CA PHE A 54 7.65 -1.57 -11.66
C PHE A 54 7.51 -0.43 -12.67
N LYS A 55 6.75 0.63 -12.33
CA LYS A 55 6.64 1.83 -13.18
C LYS A 55 8.00 2.50 -13.39
N TYR A 56 8.82 2.64 -12.35
CA TYR A 56 10.17 3.20 -12.43
C TYR A 56 11.10 2.37 -13.33
N LYS A 57 10.94 1.05 -13.32
CA LYS A 57 11.67 0.12 -14.20
C LYS A 57 11.15 0.07 -15.64
N GLY A 58 10.10 0.84 -15.96
CA GLY A 58 9.55 0.93 -17.31
C GLY A 58 8.50 -0.14 -17.66
N TYR A 59 8.00 -0.89 -16.68
CA TYR A 59 6.90 -1.84 -16.93
C TYR A 59 5.56 -1.13 -17.09
N THR A 60 4.75 -1.60 -18.03
CA THR A 60 3.32 -1.29 -18.07
C THR A 60 2.61 -2.11 -16.98
N LEU A 61 2.05 -1.44 -15.99
CA LEU A 61 1.42 -2.08 -14.86
C LEU A 61 -0.11 -2.09 -14.99
N GLN A 62 -0.71 -3.26 -14.87
CA GLN A 62 -2.14 -3.44 -14.61
C GLN A 62 -2.31 -3.81 -13.14
N TYR A 63 -2.80 -2.87 -12.34
CA TYR A 63 -3.00 -3.05 -10.91
C TYR A 63 -4.49 -3.00 -10.58
N VAL A 64 -5.00 -4.09 -10.01
CA VAL A 64 -6.39 -4.23 -9.58
C VAL A 64 -6.44 -4.45 -8.07
N GLN A 65 -7.33 -3.72 -7.40
CA GLN A 65 -7.65 -3.88 -5.98
C GLN A 65 -9.17 -3.72 -5.80
N ASN A 66 -9.88 -4.78 -5.42
CA ASN A 66 -11.33 -4.74 -5.33
C ASN A 66 -11.87 -4.00 -4.11
N PHE A 67 -13.16 -3.69 -4.16
CA PHE A 67 -13.98 -3.45 -2.97
C PHE A 67 -14.96 -4.62 -2.78
N THR A 68 -14.93 -5.24 -1.60
CA THR A 68 -15.99 -6.16 -1.18
C THR A 68 -17.11 -5.33 -0.57
N ASP A 69 -18.13 -5.06 -1.38
CA ASP A 69 -19.29 -4.22 -1.08
C ASP A 69 -20.57 -5.01 -0.73
N ILE A 70 -20.46 -6.34 -0.67
CA ILE A 70 -21.49 -7.26 -0.18
C ILE A 70 -20.85 -8.37 0.67
N ASP A 71 -21.15 -8.40 1.97
CA ASP A 71 -20.57 -9.36 2.93
C ASP A 71 -21.42 -9.41 4.21
N ASP A 72 -21.29 -10.46 5.01
CA ASP A 72 -21.99 -10.62 6.29
C ASP A 72 -21.78 -9.42 7.24
N LYS A 73 -20.57 -8.80 7.25
CA LYS A 73 -20.25 -7.65 8.10
C LYS A 73 -20.96 -6.39 7.64
N ILE A 74 -21.12 -6.21 6.31
CA ILE A 74 -21.85 -5.08 5.73
C ILE A 74 -23.34 -5.22 6.06
N ILE A 75 -23.92 -6.41 5.87
CA ILE A 75 -25.32 -6.70 6.19
C ILE A 75 -25.60 -6.45 7.66
N LYS A 76 -24.74 -6.95 8.55
CA LYS A 76 -24.85 -6.70 9.99
C LYS A 76 -24.82 -5.22 10.30
N LYS A 77 -23.88 -4.47 9.71
CA LYS A 77 -23.72 -3.04 9.93
C LYS A 77 -24.90 -2.24 9.40
N ALA A 78 -25.43 -2.61 8.24
CA ALA A 78 -26.62 -2.01 7.65
C ALA A 78 -27.84 -2.17 8.58
N ASN A 79 -28.06 -3.38 9.10
CA ASN A 79 -29.14 -3.66 10.05
C ASN A 79 -28.98 -2.88 11.37
N GLU A 80 -27.75 -2.76 11.89
CA GLU A 80 -27.44 -1.99 13.11
C GLU A 80 -27.72 -0.49 12.94
N GLU A 81 -27.44 0.07 11.74
CA GLU A 81 -27.62 1.51 11.45
C GLU A 81 -29.00 1.82 10.81
N GLY A 82 -29.82 0.82 10.52
CA GLY A 82 -31.10 1.02 9.83
C GLY A 82 -30.94 1.54 8.41
N LYS A 83 -29.88 1.13 7.70
CA LYS A 83 -29.50 1.54 6.36
C LYS A 83 -29.45 0.35 5.39
N THR A 84 -29.35 0.65 4.10
CA THR A 84 -29.07 -0.37 3.08
C THR A 84 -27.59 -0.76 3.06
N CYS A 85 -27.26 -1.92 2.47
CA CYS A 85 -25.87 -2.33 2.25
C CYS A 85 -25.12 -1.34 1.34
N ASP A 86 -25.81 -0.80 0.34
CA ASP A 86 -25.22 0.16 -0.61
C ASP A 86 -24.86 1.49 0.09
N GLU A 87 -25.72 2.02 0.97
CA GLU A 87 -25.41 3.22 1.77
C GLU A 87 -24.22 3.01 2.68
N ILE A 88 -24.06 1.82 3.27
CA ILE A 88 -22.92 1.49 4.12
C ILE A 88 -21.67 1.37 3.28
N SER A 89 -21.69 0.60 2.20
CA SER A 89 -20.51 0.37 1.37
C SER A 89 -20.04 1.66 0.70
N GLU A 90 -20.93 2.50 0.16
CA GLU A 90 -20.57 3.77 -0.46
C GLU A 90 -19.87 4.70 0.55
N LYS A 91 -20.45 4.90 1.73
CA LYS A 91 -19.86 5.69 2.81
C LYS A 91 -18.41 5.28 3.11
N TYR A 92 -18.15 3.97 3.20
CA TYR A 92 -16.81 3.49 3.57
C TYR A 92 -15.85 3.36 2.39
N ILE A 93 -16.35 3.28 1.16
CA ILE A 93 -15.54 3.43 -0.06
C ILE A 93 -15.02 4.86 -0.17
N GLU A 94 -15.90 5.87 -0.03
CA GLU A 94 -15.49 7.28 -0.03
C GLU A 94 -14.43 7.55 1.04
N ALA A 95 -14.69 7.12 2.27
CA ALA A 95 -13.75 7.27 3.37
C ALA A 95 -12.40 6.59 3.13
N PHE A 96 -12.40 5.41 2.51
CA PHE A 96 -11.19 4.71 2.12
C PHE A 96 -10.40 5.49 1.07
N LEU A 97 -11.07 6.03 0.05
CA LEU A 97 -10.43 6.80 -1.02
C LEU A 97 -9.81 8.10 -0.49
N GLU A 98 -10.48 8.77 0.46
CA GLU A 98 -9.91 9.92 1.18
C GLU A 98 -8.63 9.52 1.94
N ASP A 99 -8.70 8.47 2.76
CA ASP A 99 -7.59 8.02 3.60
C ASP A 99 -6.35 7.61 2.75
N ILE A 100 -6.54 6.91 1.62
CA ILE A 100 -5.42 6.51 0.75
C ILE A 100 -4.83 7.68 -0.05
N LYS A 101 -5.63 8.70 -0.37
CA LYS A 101 -5.16 9.93 -1.01
C LYS A 101 -4.20 10.68 -0.09
N GLU A 102 -4.52 10.79 1.19
CA GLU A 102 -3.63 11.38 2.20
C GLU A 102 -2.30 10.63 2.31
N MET A 103 -2.30 9.31 2.09
CA MET A 103 -1.10 8.49 2.07
C MET A 103 -0.37 8.49 0.71
N ASN A 104 -0.76 9.34 -0.24
CA ASN A 104 -0.13 9.46 -1.55
C ASN A 104 -0.04 8.11 -2.32
N VAL A 105 -1.09 7.29 -2.25
CA VAL A 105 -1.21 6.07 -3.08
C VAL A 105 -1.43 6.46 -4.53
N ILE A 106 -0.82 5.70 -5.48
CA ILE A 106 -1.01 5.97 -6.91
C ILE A 106 -2.49 5.90 -7.31
N PRO A 107 -2.98 6.80 -8.18
CA PRO A 107 -4.39 6.86 -8.54
C PRO A 107 -4.80 5.78 -9.56
N GLU A 108 -3.87 5.22 -10.32
CA GLU A 108 -4.13 4.37 -11.49
C GLU A 108 -4.49 2.91 -11.12
N ILE A 109 -5.00 2.69 -9.92
CA ILE A 109 -5.46 1.36 -9.47
C ILE A 109 -6.91 1.18 -9.89
N ILE A 110 -7.20 0.09 -10.60
CA ILE A 110 -8.57 -0.31 -10.96
C ILE A 110 -9.22 -0.91 -9.72
N ARG A 111 -10.37 -0.35 -9.28
CA ARG A 111 -11.05 -0.80 -8.06
C ARG A 111 -12.49 -1.27 -8.36
N PRO A 112 -12.66 -2.51 -8.86
CA PRO A 112 -13.97 -3.07 -9.14
C PRO A 112 -14.72 -3.38 -7.84
N ARG A 113 -16.06 -3.29 -7.89
CA ARG A 113 -16.98 -3.72 -6.83
C ARG A 113 -17.50 -5.12 -7.09
N VAL A 114 -17.74 -5.90 -6.05
CA VAL A 114 -18.30 -7.25 -6.19
C VAL A 114 -19.68 -7.20 -6.83
N THR A 115 -20.53 -6.26 -6.43
CA THR A 115 -21.91 -6.12 -6.95
C THR A 115 -21.96 -5.81 -8.44
N GLU A 116 -20.92 -5.17 -9.00
CA GLU A 116 -20.78 -4.88 -10.44
C GLU A 116 -20.22 -6.08 -11.24
N ASN A 117 -19.86 -7.17 -10.58
CA ASN A 117 -19.18 -8.32 -11.18
C ASN A 117 -19.89 -9.66 -10.95
N LEU A 118 -21.18 -9.62 -10.59
CA LEU A 118 -21.98 -10.81 -10.28
C LEU A 118 -22.06 -11.80 -11.44
N ASP A 119 -22.10 -11.34 -12.68
CA ASP A 119 -22.18 -12.21 -13.84
C ASP A 119 -20.90 -13.04 -14.03
N GLU A 120 -19.73 -12.44 -13.79
CA GLU A 120 -18.47 -13.18 -13.85
C GLU A 120 -18.35 -14.18 -12.70
N ILE A 121 -18.87 -13.82 -11.51
CA ILE A 121 -18.93 -14.73 -10.37
C ILE A 121 -19.83 -15.92 -10.69
N LYS A 122 -21.04 -15.69 -11.22
CA LYS A 122 -21.96 -16.76 -11.64
C LYS A 122 -21.37 -17.66 -12.70
N LYS A 123 -20.65 -17.09 -13.69
CA LYS A 123 -19.95 -17.87 -14.71
C LYS A 123 -18.89 -18.79 -14.10
N LEU A 124 -18.07 -18.29 -13.18
CA LEU A 124 -17.04 -19.10 -12.50
C LEU A 124 -17.69 -20.23 -11.71
N ILE A 125 -18.75 -19.96 -10.95
CA ILE A 125 -19.48 -20.99 -10.18
C ILE A 125 -20.05 -22.07 -11.12
N ASN A 126 -20.67 -21.64 -12.24
CA ASN A 126 -21.17 -22.58 -13.23
C ASN A 126 -20.07 -23.46 -13.85
N ASN A 127 -18.88 -22.89 -14.10
CA ASN A 127 -17.73 -23.66 -14.58
C ASN A 127 -17.29 -24.70 -13.55
N LEU A 128 -17.20 -24.32 -12.28
CA LEU A 128 -16.83 -25.22 -11.18
C LEU A 128 -17.86 -26.40 -11.02
N LEU A 129 -19.15 -26.07 -11.12
CA LEU A 129 -20.21 -27.08 -11.09
C LEU A 129 -20.09 -28.04 -12.29
N LYS A 130 -19.93 -27.52 -13.52
CA LYS A 130 -19.79 -28.33 -14.74
C LYS A 130 -18.54 -29.21 -14.72
N LYS A 131 -17.43 -28.73 -14.16
CA LYS A 131 -16.17 -29.47 -14.05
C LYS A 131 -16.16 -30.43 -12.84
N GLY A 132 -17.22 -30.44 -12.00
CA GLY A 132 -17.37 -31.37 -10.85
C GLY A 132 -16.55 -30.98 -9.61
N TYR A 133 -16.05 -29.73 -9.52
CA TYR A 133 -15.35 -29.19 -8.35
C TYR A 133 -16.29 -28.59 -7.31
N ALA A 134 -17.54 -28.32 -7.68
CA ALA A 134 -18.56 -27.82 -6.78
C ALA A 134 -19.83 -28.65 -6.83
N TYR A 135 -20.64 -28.59 -5.79
CA TYR A 135 -21.93 -29.27 -5.66
C TYR A 135 -22.96 -28.33 -5.02
N LYS A 136 -24.24 -28.66 -5.28
CA LYS A 136 -25.38 -27.96 -4.65
C LYS A 136 -25.82 -28.72 -3.40
N LYS A 137 -26.13 -27.95 -2.32
CA LYS A 137 -26.76 -28.51 -1.12
C LYS A 137 -27.81 -27.53 -0.58
N GLY A 138 -29.06 -27.83 -0.80
CA GLY A 138 -30.15 -26.88 -0.64
C GLY A 138 -30.01 -25.72 -1.63
N GLU A 139 -29.99 -24.48 -1.13
CA GLU A 139 -29.81 -23.29 -1.92
C GLU A 139 -28.33 -22.84 -2.00
N ASP A 140 -27.43 -23.51 -1.29
CA ASP A 140 -26.01 -23.20 -1.30
C ASP A 140 -25.27 -23.94 -2.43
N VAL A 141 -24.23 -23.28 -2.97
CA VAL A 141 -23.24 -23.92 -3.85
C VAL A 141 -21.91 -23.97 -3.11
N ILE A 142 -21.32 -25.15 -3.03
CA ILE A 142 -20.18 -25.45 -2.17
C ILE A 142 -19.04 -26.04 -3.01
N PHE A 143 -17.80 -25.55 -2.79
CA PHE A 143 -16.59 -26.10 -3.39
C PHE A 143 -16.14 -27.32 -2.62
N SER A 144 -15.82 -28.42 -3.33
CA SER A 144 -15.31 -29.65 -2.76
C SER A 144 -13.80 -29.68 -2.76
N ILE A 145 -13.18 -29.45 -1.61
CA ILE A 145 -11.71 -29.36 -1.48
C ILE A 145 -11.03 -30.67 -1.83
N ASN A 146 -11.67 -31.81 -1.58
CA ASN A 146 -11.15 -33.13 -1.89
C ASN A 146 -10.97 -33.38 -3.40
N LYS A 147 -11.61 -32.58 -4.26
CA LYS A 147 -11.47 -32.67 -5.72
C LYS A 147 -10.22 -31.97 -6.24
N TYR A 148 -9.63 -31.03 -5.46
CA TYR A 148 -8.42 -30.30 -5.81
C TYR A 148 -7.23 -30.86 -5.00
N LYS A 149 -6.40 -31.69 -5.64
CA LYS A 149 -5.29 -32.40 -4.97
C LYS A 149 -4.22 -31.47 -4.35
N ASP A 150 -4.06 -30.30 -4.91
CA ASP A 150 -3.06 -29.31 -4.47
C ASP A 150 -3.61 -28.31 -3.44
N TYR A 151 -4.80 -28.57 -2.86
CA TYR A 151 -5.34 -27.75 -1.79
C TYR A 151 -4.46 -27.81 -0.54
N GLY A 152 -4.20 -26.66 0.07
CA GLY A 152 -3.30 -26.52 1.23
C GLY A 152 -1.84 -26.23 0.86
N LYS A 153 -1.47 -26.24 -0.42
CA LYS A 153 -0.08 -26.05 -0.87
C LYS A 153 0.41 -24.61 -0.64
N LEU A 154 -0.44 -23.60 -0.85
CA LEU A 154 -0.07 -22.19 -0.62
C LEU A 154 0.08 -21.91 0.87
N SER A 155 -0.83 -22.42 1.68
CA SER A 155 -0.87 -22.21 3.12
C SER A 155 0.03 -23.15 3.92
N ASN A 156 0.62 -24.15 3.25
CA ASN A 156 1.37 -25.24 3.87
C ASN A 156 0.57 -25.95 4.98
N GLN A 157 -0.75 -26.12 4.75
CA GLN A 157 -1.68 -26.78 5.67
C GLN A 157 -1.87 -28.24 5.27
N ASP A 158 -1.73 -29.14 6.23
CA ASP A 158 -2.18 -30.52 6.06
C ASP A 158 -3.69 -30.59 6.28
N LEU A 159 -4.42 -31.05 5.27
CA LEU A 159 -5.88 -31.21 5.33
C LEU A 159 -6.34 -32.09 6.49
N ASN A 160 -5.53 -33.10 6.87
CA ASN A 160 -5.85 -33.99 8.00
C ASN A 160 -5.71 -33.25 9.35
N SER A 161 -4.84 -32.25 9.44
CA SER A 161 -4.67 -31.46 10.64
C SER A 161 -5.79 -30.44 10.83
N LEU A 162 -6.40 -29.96 9.74
CA LEU A 162 -7.55 -29.04 9.78
C LEU A 162 -8.79 -29.66 10.40
N THR A 163 -8.97 -30.97 10.23
CA THR A 163 -10.10 -31.71 10.83
C THR A 163 -9.92 -31.97 12.32
N ASN A 164 -8.69 -31.98 12.83
CA ASN A 164 -8.38 -32.36 14.22
C ASN A 164 -8.15 -31.16 15.18
N GLY A 165 -8.00 -29.93 14.69
CA GLY A 165 -7.53 -28.79 15.51
C GLY A 165 -8.50 -27.66 15.78
N VAL A 166 -9.61 -27.58 15.07
CA VAL A 166 -10.61 -26.51 15.24
C VAL A 166 -11.93 -27.18 15.61
N ARG A 167 -12.59 -26.71 16.70
CA ARG A 167 -14.04 -26.95 16.91
C ARG A 167 -14.79 -26.24 15.78
N ILE A 168 -14.79 -26.84 14.57
CA ILE A 168 -15.68 -26.43 13.51
C ILE A 168 -17.05 -26.89 13.98
N GLU A 169 -18.01 -25.98 14.18
CA GLU A 169 -19.41 -26.34 14.24
C GLU A 169 -19.67 -27.17 12.99
N VAL A 170 -20.03 -28.45 13.19
CA VAL A 170 -20.27 -29.36 12.10
C VAL A 170 -21.49 -28.82 11.35
N ASP A 171 -21.23 -28.14 10.23
CA ASP A 171 -22.30 -27.77 9.31
C ASP A 171 -22.72 -29.01 8.55
N GLU A 172 -23.83 -29.62 9.00
CA GLU A 172 -24.41 -30.83 8.39
C GLU A 172 -24.71 -30.71 6.89
N LYS A 173 -24.65 -29.46 6.40
CA LYS A 173 -24.82 -29.12 4.98
C LYS A 173 -23.58 -29.41 4.13
N LYS A 174 -22.42 -29.73 4.68
CA LYS A 174 -21.18 -29.93 3.92
C LYS A 174 -20.82 -31.42 3.86
N ASP A 175 -20.36 -31.89 2.69
CA ASP A 175 -19.86 -33.26 2.52
C ASP A 175 -18.50 -33.46 3.22
N ASN A 176 -17.69 -32.37 3.30
CA ASN A 176 -16.48 -32.26 4.11
C ASN A 176 -16.55 -30.96 4.92
N PRO A 177 -16.24 -30.97 6.24
CA PRO A 177 -16.26 -29.77 7.07
C PRO A 177 -15.42 -28.60 6.54
N ASN A 178 -14.36 -28.90 5.80
CA ASN A 178 -13.47 -27.91 5.22
C ASN A 178 -13.92 -27.38 3.84
N ASP A 179 -14.97 -27.96 3.24
CA ASP A 179 -15.57 -27.42 2.02
C ASP A 179 -16.08 -26.00 2.27
N PHE A 180 -16.01 -25.14 1.27
CA PHE A 180 -16.35 -23.73 1.45
C PHE A 180 -17.41 -23.25 0.45
N VAL A 181 -18.22 -22.28 0.92
CA VAL A 181 -19.38 -21.79 0.16
C VAL A 181 -18.94 -20.85 -0.95
N LEU A 182 -19.39 -21.11 -2.17
CA LEU A 182 -19.23 -20.27 -3.36
C LEU A 182 -20.41 -19.33 -3.56
N TRP A 183 -21.63 -19.83 -3.26
CA TRP A 183 -22.86 -19.07 -3.29
C TRP A 183 -23.68 -19.40 -2.06
N LYS A 184 -24.05 -18.38 -1.30
CA LYS A 184 -24.90 -18.50 -0.12
C LYS A 184 -26.34 -18.33 -0.54
N GLY A 185 -27.17 -19.32 -0.29
CA GLY A 185 -28.59 -19.25 -0.52
C GLY A 185 -29.25 -18.12 0.26
N ARG A 186 -30.38 -17.64 -0.26
CA ARG A 186 -31.13 -16.53 0.31
C ARG A 186 -31.50 -16.76 1.76
N LYS A 187 -31.30 -15.75 2.60
CA LYS A 187 -31.82 -15.66 3.95
C LYS A 187 -32.79 -14.50 4.08
N ALA A 188 -33.70 -14.59 5.07
CA ALA A 188 -34.60 -13.50 5.37
C ALA A 188 -33.81 -12.24 5.78
N ASN A 189 -34.24 -11.09 5.27
CA ASN A 189 -33.63 -9.77 5.55
C ASN A 189 -32.17 -9.61 5.09
N GLU A 190 -31.69 -10.45 4.17
CA GLU A 190 -30.41 -10.28 3.50
C GLU A 190 -30.66 -9.91 2.02
N PRO A 191 -29.78 -9.09 1.39
CA PRO A 191 -29.79 -8.84 -0.04
C PRO A 191 -29.50 -10.16 -0.78
N TYR A 192 -30.14 -10.32 -1.94
CA TYR A 192 -29.96 -11.51 -2.77
C TYR A 192 -30.03 -11.14 -4.26
N TYR A 193 -29.43 -12.01 -5.06
CA TYR A 193 -29.38 -11.90 -6.51
C TYR A 193 -29.87 -13.18 -7.16
N GLU A 194 -30.42 -13.06 -8.36
CA GLU A 194 -30.85 -14.22 -9.16
C GLU A 194 -29.65 -14.91 -9.80
N SER A 195 -29.71 -16.25 -9.85
CA SER A 195 -28.72 -17.08 -10.53
C SER A 195 -29.33 -18.39 -11.02
N ASP A 196 -28.64 -19.11 -11.92
CA ASP A 196 -29.04 -20.44 -12.43
C ASP A 196 -29.08 -21.49 -11.31
N PHE A 197 -28.45 -21.24 -10.18
CA PHE A 197 -28.40 -22.15 -9.03
C PHE A 197 -29.28 -21.71 -7.88
N GLY A 198 -30.06 -20.63 -8.02
CA GLY A 198 -31.03 -20.16 -7.05
C GLY A 198 -30.79 -18.71 -6.60
N LEU A 199 -31.68 -18.20 -5.74
CA LEU A 199 -31.57 -16.88 -5.12
C LEU A 199 -30.50 -16.90 -4.03
N GLY A 200 -29.61 -15.88 -4.00
CA GLY A 200 -28.58 -15.83 -3.00
C GLY A 200 -27.54 -14.76 -3.26
N ARG A 201 -26.34 -14.92 -2.72
CA ARG A 201 -25.23 -13.98 -2.88
C ARG A 201 -23.87 -14.70 -2.92
N PRO A 202 -22.82 -14.05 -3.44
CA PRO A 202 -21.47 -14.64 -3.48
C PRO A 202 -20.95 -15.04 -2.09
N GLY A 203 -20.17 -16.10 -2.06
CA GLY A 203 -19.23 -16.38 -0.98
C GLY A 203 -18.01 -15.47 -1.08
N TRP A 204 -17.37 -15.18 0.04
CA TRP A 204 -16.27 -14.19 0.15
C TRP A 204 -15.06 -14.48 -0.77
N HIS A 205 -14.77 -15.75 -1.11
CA HIS A 205 -13.56 -16.10 -1.84
C HIS A 205 -13.72 -16.07 -3.37
N ILE A 206 -14.94 -16.31 -3.87
CA ILE A 206 -15.21 -16.42 -5.32
C ILE A 206 -15.13 -15.06 -6.03
N GLU A 207 -15.32 -13.98 -5.28
CA GLU A 207 -15.36 -12.61 -5.76
C GLU A 207 -14.03 -12.22 -6.41
N CYS A 208 -12.93 -12.38 -5.66
CA CYS A 208 -11.59 -12.04 -6.13
C CYS A 208 -11.19 -12.89 -7.33
N SER A 209 -11.41 -14.21 -7.28
CA SER A 209 -11.13 -15.11 -8.41
C SER A 209 -11.82 -14.67 -9.70
N ALA A 210 -13.08 -14.29 -9.63
CA ALA A 210 -13.84 -13.84 -10.79
C ALA A 210 -13.36 -12.48 -11.32
N MET A 211 -13.06 -11.54 -10.41
CA MET A 211 -12.55 -10.22 -10.78
C MET A 211 -11.12 -10.28 -11.35
N ILE A 212 -10.25 -11.12 -10.80
CA ILE A 212 -8.92 -11.38 -11.37
C ILE A 212 -9.05 -11.80 -12.82
N HIS A 213 -9.88 -12.80 -13.08
CA HIS A 213 -10.09 -13.31 -14.45
C HIS A 213 -10.62 -12.24 -15.40
N LYS A 214 -11.62 -11.47 -14.97
CA LYS A 214 -12.22 -10.41 -15.79
C LYS A 214 -11.24 -9.30 -16.18
N TYR A 215 -10.46 -8.81 -15.20
CA TYR A 215 -9.64 -7.63 -15.38
C TYR A 215 -8.20 -7.92 -15.80
N LEU A 216 -7.68 -9.10 -15.45
CA LEU A 216 -6.26 -9.46 -15.67
C LEU A 216 -6.06 -10.73 -16.49
N GLY A 217 -7.12 -11.55 -16.70
CA GLY A 217 -7.06 -12.78 -17.46
C GLY A 217 -6.77 -14.02 -16.61
N ASN A 218 -6.51 -15.16 -17.29
CA ASN A 218 -6.38 -16.46 -16.63
C ASN A 218 -5.11 -16.63 -15.81
N ASN A 219 -4.04 -15.93 -16.18
CA ASN A 219 -2.76 -15.98 -15.51
C ASN A 219 -2.29 -14.57 -15.18
N ILE A 220 -1.82 -14.36 -13.95
CA ILE A 220 -1.29 -13.09 -13.46
C ILE A 220 0.10 -13.25 -12.85
N ASP A 221 0.88 -12.16 -12.88
CA ASP A 221 2.23 -12.20 -12.33
C ASP A 221 2.20 -12.25 -10.81
N ILE A 222 1.42 -11.37 -10.18
CA ILE A 222 1.46 -11.16 -8.73
C ILE A 222 0.04 -11.14 -8.15
N HIS A 223 -0.17 -11.95 -7.11
CA HIS A 223 -1.29 -11.81 -6.19
C HIS A 223 -0.77 -11.52 -4.79
N ALA A 224 -1.32 -10.48 -4.13
CA ALA A 224 -0.78 -10.01 -2.87
C ALA A 224 -1.84 -9.63 -1.84
N GLY A 225 -1.45 -9.62 -0.56
CA GLY A 225 -2.31 -9.23 0.56
C GLY A 225 -1.65 -9.37 1.92
N GLY A 226 -2.43 -9.27 2.98
CA GLY A 226 -1.98 -9.58 4.34
C GLY A 226 -1.74 -11.09 4.54
N GLN A 227 -0.82 -11.45 5.42
CA GLN A 227 -0.56 -12.87 5.71
C GLN A 227 -1.76 -13.62 6.31
N ASP A 228 -2.75 -12.91 6.85
CA ASP A 228 -4.02 -13.47 7.31
C ASP A 228 -4.93 -13.95 6.18
N LEU A 229 -4.66 -13.50 4.96
CA LEU A 229 -5.38 -13.94 3.77
C LEU A 229 -4.81 -15.25 3.19
N ILE A 230 -3.60 -15.66 3.55
CA ILE A 230 -2.99 -16.90 3.03
C ILE A 230 -3.98 -18.06 3.18
N PHE A 231 -4.55 -18.19 4.38
CA PHE A 231 -5.59 -19.19 4.68
C PHE A 231 -6.73 -18.55 5.49
N PRO A 232 -7.99 -18.79 5.10
CA PRO A 232 -8.40 -19.65 3.99
C PRO A 232 -8.52 -18.90 2.63
N HIS A 233 -8.42 -17.55 2.57
CA HIS A 233 -8.88 -16.75 1.44
C HIS A 233 -8.11 -17.03 0.15
N HIS A 234 -6.79 -16.81 0.13
CA HIS A 234 -5.95 -17.02 -1.06
C HIS A 234 -5.82 -18.49 -1.46
N GLU A 235 -5.83 -19.41 -0.48
CA GLU A 235 -5.87 -20.86 -0.78
C GLU A 235 -7.15 -21.22 -1.51
N ASN A 236 -8.30 -20.68 -1.08
CA ASN A 236 -9.58 -20.89 -1.74
C ASN A 236 -9.64 -20.25 -3.12
N GLU A 237 -9.11 -19.05 -3.28
CA GLU A 237 -9.00 -18.39 -4.60
C GLU A 237 -8.13 -19.20 -5.55
N ARG A 238 -7.01 -19.75 -5.05
CA ARG A 238 -6.12 -20.62 -5.82
C ARG A 238 -6.86 -21.86 -6.31
N ALA A 239 -7.62 -22.51 -5.45
CA ALA A 239 -8.42 -23.66 -5.81
C ALA A 239 -9.51 -23.31 -6.85
N GLN A 240 -10.24 -22.22 -6.63
CA GLN A 240 -11.29 -21.75 -7.53
C GLN A 240 -10.76 -21.43 -8.93
N SER A 241 -9.67 -20.68 -9.00
CA SER A 241 -9.11 -20.22 -10.28
C SER A 241 -8.48 -21.37 -11.06
N ASN A 242 -7.66 -22.21 -10.42
CA ASN A 242 -7.01 -23.35 -11.08
C ASN A 242 -8.01 -24.42 -11.55
N CYS A 243 -9.14 -24.57 -10.86
CA CYS A 243 -10.19 -25.52 -11.24
C CYS A 243 -11.21 -24.94 -12.22
N GLY A 244 -11.57 -23.67 -12.07
CA GLY A 244 -12.66 -23.03 -12.81
C GLY A 244 -12.28 -22.52 -14.19
N TYR A 245 -11.03 -22.09 -14.37
CA TYR A 245 -10.53 -21.53 -15.61
C TYR A 245 -9.50 -22.44 -16.29
N ASP A 246 -9.11 -22.08 -17.50
CA ASP A 246 -8.03 -22.75 -18.22
C ASP A 246 -6.74 -21.96 -17.96
N VAL A 247 -6.01 -22.39 -16.93
CA VAL A 247 -4.77 -21.77 -16.48
C VAL A 247 -3.55 -22.60 -16.91
N ASN A 248 -2.41 -21.92 -17.15
CA ASN A 248 -1.15 -22.59 -17.44
C ASN A 248 -0.42 -22.85 -16.11
N ASN A 249 -0.41 -24.09 -15.63
CA ASN A 249 0.17 -24.55 -14.37
C ASN A 249 -0.48 -23.94 -13.12
N GLU A 250 -0.19 -22.69 -12.82
CA GLU A 250 -0.73 -21.91 -11.71
C GLU A 250 -1.29 -20.59 -12.24
N PHE A 251 -2.41 -20.11 -11.68
CA PHE A 251 -2.98 -18.85 -12.13
C PHE A 251 -2.19 -17.61 -11.64
N VAL A 252 -1.36 -17.77 -10.60
CA VAL A 252 -0.48 -16.73 -10.06
C VAL A 252 0.95 -17.22 -10.00
N ASN A 253 1.87 -16.47 -10.59
CA ASN A 253 3.30 -16.79 -10.54
C ASN A 253 3.91 -16.48 -9.18
N TYR A 254 3.58 -15.32 -8.58
CA TYR A 254 4.17 -14.86 -7.31
C TYR A 254 3.09 -14.48 -6.31
N TRP A 255 3.04 -15.20 -5.20
CA TRP A 255 2.19 -14.90 -4.05
C TRP A 255 2.95 -14.10 -3.01
N LEU A 256 2.54 -12.85 -2.75
CA LEU A 256 3.25 -11.95 -1.85
C LEU A 256 2.37 -11.61 -0.63
N HIS A 257 2.93 -11.79 0.57
CA HIS A 257 2.18 -11.51 1.79
C HIS A 257 2.98 -10.63 2.74
N ASN A 258 2.36 -9.53 3.19
CA ASN A 258 2.93 -8.72 4.25
C ASN A 258 2.51 -9.23 5.63
N SER A 259 3.43 -9.12 6.58
CA SER A 259 3.18 -9.44 7.99
C SER A 259 2.30 -8.41 8.69
N TYR A 260 1.90 -8.67 9.94
CA TYR A 260 1.01 -7.82 10.72
C TYR A 260 1.65 -6.52 11.21
N ILE A 261 0.79 -5.54 11.49
CA ILE A 261 1.10 -4.49 12.46
C ILE A 261 0.59 -4.96 13.83
N THR A 262 1.46 -4.95 14.83
CA THR A 262 1.15 -5.30 16.22
C THR A 262 1.09 -4.03 17.07
N ILE A 263 0.41 -4.09 18.20
CA ILE A 263 0.43 -3.06 19.24
C ILE A 263 0.87 -3.74 20.54
N ASN A 264 1.95 -3.25 21.15
CA ASN A 264 2.57 -3.90 22.31
C ASN A 264 2.91 -5.38 22.04
N SER A 265 3.40 -5.69 20.83
CA SER A 265 3.70 -7.04 20.36
C SER A 265 2.52 -7.99 20.23
N GLU A 266 1.29 -7.51 20.42
CA GLU A 266 0.05 -8.27 20.23
C GLU A 266 -0.62 -7.92 18.90
N LYS A 267 -1.28 -8.90 18.27
CA LYS A 267 -2.08 -8.64 17.06
C LYS A 267 -3.23 -7.68 17.39
N MET A 268 -3.45 -6.68 16.53
CA MET A 268 -4.61 -5.81 16.66
C MET A 268 -5.90 -6.61 16.53
N SER A 269 -6.81 -6.43 17.49
CA SER A 269 -8.15 -7.00 17.41
C SER A 269 -9.18 -6.07 18.06
N LYS A 270 -10.42 -6.13 17.56
CA LYS A 270 -11.54 -5.37 18.17
C LYS A 270 -11.84 -5.84 19.60
N SER A 271 -11.66 -7.14 19.86
CA SER A 271 -11.90 -7.75 21.18
C SER A 271 -10.91 -7.27 22.24
N LEU A 272 -9.68 -6.92 21.86
CA LEU A 272 -8.66 -6.39 22.77
C LEU A 272 -8.73 -4.86 22.95
N GLY A 273 -9.60 -4.17 22.22
CA GLY A 273 -9.73 -2.71 22.30
C GLY A 273 -8.48 -1.93 21.86
N ASN A 274 -7.46 -2.62 21.30
CA ASN A 274 -6.20 -2.04 20.86
C ASN A 274 -6.22 -1.57 19.39
N PHE A 275 -7.41 -1.37 18.84
CA PHE A 275 -7.68 -1.03 17.45
C PHE A 275 -7.46 0.48 17.19
N LYS A 276 -6.61 0.83 16.25
CA LYS A 276 -6.30 2.22 15.86
C LYS A 276 -6.77 2.52 14.45
N LEU A 277 -7.79 3.38 14.31
CA LEU A 277 -8.27 3.84 13.01
C LEU A 277 -7.21 4.70 12.33
N LEU A 278 -7.03 4.49 11.02
CA LEU A 278 -6.05 5.25 10.23
C LEU A 278 -6.38 6.75 10.24
N ARG A 279 -7.66 7.13 10.05
CA ARG A 279 -8.08 8.53 10.06
C ARG A 279 -7.91 9.23 11.40
N ASP A 280 -7.89 8.51 12.53
CA ASP A 280 -7.58 9.11 13.82
C ASP A 280 -6.08 9.41 13.94
N ILE A 281 -5.23 8.56 13.38
CA ILE A 281 -3.80 8.81 13.28
C ILE A 281 -3.52 9.99 12.34
N LEU A 282 -4.24 10.09 11.22
CA LEU A 282 -4.11 11.18 10.23
C LEU A 282 -4.47 12.56 10.79
N LYS A 283 -5.28 12.65 11.86
CA LYS A 283 -5.52 13.92 12.57
C LYS A 283 -4.26 14.52 13.22
N SER A 284 -3.31 13.65 13.62
CA SER A 284 -2.09 14.05 14.35
C SER A 284 -0.83 13.95 13.50
N TYR A 285 -0.81 13.08 12.51
CA TYR A 285 0.33 12.80 11.65
C TYR A 285 -0.11 12.78 10.19
N ASN A 286 0.61 13.47 9.31
CA ASN A 286 0.33 13.41 7.88
C ASN A 286 0.65 12.02 7.28
N GLY A 287 0.11 11.74 6.11
CA GLY A 287 0.27 10.46 5.44
C GLY A 287 1.72 10.09 5.14
N ASN A 288 2.63 11.07 4.93
CA ASN A 288 4.05 10.81 4.71
C ASN A 288 4.73 10.20 5.95
N VAL A 289 4.34 10.66 7.15
CA VAL A 289 4.86 10.10 8.42
C VAL A 289 4.42 8.65 8.59
N ILE A 290 3.14 8.37 8.33
CA ILE A 290 2.59 7.01 8.41
C ILE A 290 3.27 6.12 7.37
N ARG A 291 3.43 6.63 6.15
CA ARG A 291 4.09 5.91 5.06
C ARG A 291 5.54 5.60 5.39
N HIS A 292 6.30 6.60 5.88
CA HIS A 292 7.67 6.40 6.32
C HIS A 292 7.75 5.34 7.43
N PHE A 293 6.92 5.45 8.46
CA PHE A 293 6.86 4.49 9.56
C PHE A 293 6.67 3.05 9.05
N ILE A 294 5.70 2.82 8.16
CA ILE A 294 5.43 1.49 7.60
C ILE A 294 6.65 0.97 6.81
N LEU A 295 7.33 1.83 6.07
CA LEU A 295 8.48 1.48 5.23
C LEU A 295 9.80 1.31 6.01
N THR A 296 9.86 1.67 7.29
CA THR A 296 11.04 1.41 8.16
C THR A 296 11.22 -0.06 8.50
N CYS A 297 10.20 -0.89 8.30
CA CYS A 297 10.24 -2.32 8.56
C CYS A 297 10.03 -3.11 7.27
N HIS A 298 10.84 -4.16 7.07
CA HIS A 298 10.64 -5.07 5.94
C HIS A 298 9.24 -5.66 5.96
N TYR A 299 8.56 -5.71 4.81
CA TYR A 299 7.13 -6.06 4.73
C TYR A 299 6.80 -7.45 5.29
N ARG A 300 7.72 -8.41 5.23
CA ARG A 300 7.55 -9.76 5.78
C ARG A 300 7.82 -9.88 7.28
N LYS A 301 8.23 -8.81 7.97
CA LYS A 301 8.43 -8.80 9.43
C LYS A 301 7.26 -8.09 10.11
N ASN A 302 6.89 -8.52 11.31
CA ASN A 302 5.92 -7.78 12.12
C ASN A 302 6.45 -6.38 12.43
N LEU A 303 5.57 -5.40 12.32
CA LEU A 303 5.85 -4.00 12.65
C LEU A 303 5.08 -3.66 13.92
N ASN A 304 5.78 -3.35 14.99
CA ASN A 304 5.13 -2.86 16.20
C ASN A 304 4.78 -1.38 16.05
N PHE A 305 3.53 -1.03 16.35
CA PHE A 305 3.05 0.34 16.29
C PHE A 305 3.14 0.97 17.66
N SER A 306 3.76 2.14 17.72
CA SER A 306 3.72 3.04 18.86
C SER A 306 3.63 4.50 18.39
N THR A 307 3.16 5.39 19.24
CA THR A 307 3.15 6.84 18.97
C THR A 307 4.59 7.37 18.91
N GLU A 308 5.48 6.81 19.71
CA GLU A 308 6.91 7.13 19.76
C GLU A 308 7.59 6.85 18.42
N ASP A 309 7.28 5.72 17.75
CA ASP A 309 7.83 5.38 16.43
C ASP A 309 7.32 6.32 15.34
N LEU A 310 6.08 6.81 15.43
CA LEU A 310 5.57 7.86 14.54
C LEU A 310 6.31 9.19 14.76
N GLU A 311 6.59 9.57 16.00
CA GLU A 311 7.40 10.76 16.30
C GLU A 311 8.84 10.63 15.79
N VAL A 312 9.46 9.45 15.88
CA VAL A 312 10.77 9.17 15.28
C VAL A 312 10.70 9.32 13.76
N SER A 313 9.67 8.79 13.12
CA SER A 313 9.46 8.91 11.68
C SER A 313 9.28 10.36 11.25
N LYS A 314 8.49 11.15 11.98
CA LYS A 314 8.28 12.59 11.76
C LYS A 314 9.59 13.36 11.83
N LYS A 315 10.35 13.19 12.93
CA LYS A 315 11.66 13.85 13.12
C LYS A 315 12.66 13.45 12.03
N THR A 316 12.62 12.20 11.56
CA THR A 316 13.48 11.72 10.47
C THR A 316 13.16 12.43 9.16
N LEU A 317 11.89 12.53 8.80
CA LEU A 317 11.45 13.27 7.60
C LEU A 317 11.78 14.77 7.69
N GLU A 318 11.62 15.39 8.86
CA GLU A 318 12.00 16.79 9.09
C GLU A 318 13.52 17.01 8.88
N LYS A 319 14.37 16.07 9.35
CA LYS A 319 15.83 16.14 9.12
C LYS A 319 16.17 15.97 7.63
N ILE A 320 15.53 15.04 6.94
CA ILE A 320 15.71 14.84 5.48
C ILE A 320 15.32 16.11 4.74
N SER A 321 14.13 16.67 5.00
CA SER A 321 13.63 17.90 4.37
C SER A 321 14.57 19.08 4.61
N LYS A 322 15.09 19.24 5.83
CA LYS A 322 16.06 20.29 6.16
C LYS A 322 17.35 20.15 5.35
N SER A 323 17.90 18.93 5.25
CA SER A 323 19.11 18.68 4.45
C SER A 323 18.87 18.96 2.97
N MET A 324 17.73 18.55 2.44
CA MET A 324 17.35 18.79 1.05
C MET A 324 17.21 20.27 0.74
N SER A 325 16.64 21.07 1.66
CA SER A 325 16.55 22.52 1.51
C SER A 325 17.93 23.15 1.41
N THR A 326 18.87 22.71 2.26
CA THR A 326 20.26 23.15 2.20
C THR A 326 20.89 22.80 0.86
N PHE A 327 20.70 21.56 0.37
CA PHE A 327 21.26 21.11 -0.91
C PHE A 327 20.69 21.89 -2.10
N LYS A 328 19.40 22.23 -2.09
CA LYS A 328 18.73 23.03 -3.11
C LYS A 328 19.33 24.45 -3.20
N MET A 329 19.74 25.02 -2.05
CA MET A 329 20.35 26.37 -1.99
C MET A 329 21.81 26.38 -2.43
N LEU A 330 22.52 25.26 -2.28
CA LEU A 330 23.93 25.11 -2.61
C LEU A 330 24.10 24.71 -4.09
N ASN A 331 23.63 25.55 -5.01
CA ASN A 331 23.67 25.36 -6.46
C ASN A 331 24.82 26.11 -7.14
N LYS A 332 25.69 26.77 -6.38
CA LYS A 332 26.88 27.48 -6.88
C LYS A 332 28.13 26.63 -6.66
N GLY A 333 29.12 26.79 -7.51
CA GLY A 333 30.37 26.04 -7.45
C GLY A 333 30.54 25.06 -8.64
N LYS A 334 31.70 24.40 -8.68
CA LYS A 334 32.00 23.40 -9.70
C LYS A 334 31.38 22.04 -9.28
N GLU A 335 31.00 21.25 -10.26
CA GLU A 335 30.69 19.84 -10.03
C GLU A 335 31.97 19.12 -9.57
N ASP A 336 31.81 18.21 -8.64
CA ASP A 336 32.89 17.50 -7.97
C ASP A 336 32.86 16.01 -8.34
N GLU A 337 33.98 15.46 -8.81
CA GLU A 337 34.09 14.03 -9.13
C GLU A 337 33.73 13.15 -7.93
N ALA A 338 34.10 13.55 -6.70
CA ALA A 338 33.70 12.79 -5.50
C ALA A 338 32.19 12.80 -5.28
N LEU A 339 31.47 13.84 -5.71
CA LEU A 339 30.00 13.88 -5.64
C LEU A 339 29.39 12.91 -6.66
N GLU A 340 29.96 12.80 -7.85
CA GLU A 340 29.51 11.83 -8.86
C GLU A 340 29.58 10.37 -8.33
N ASP A 341 30.69 10.01 -7.71
CA ASP A 341 30.86 8.68 -7.12
C ASP A 341 29.85 8.41 -6.01
N ILE A 342 29.61 9.41 -5.13
CA ILE A 342 28.61 9.33 -4.05
C ILE A 342 27.21 9.13 -4.65
N LEU A 343 26.83 9.88 -5.69
CA LEU A 343 25.52 9.77 -6.32
C LEU A 343 25.37 8.45 -7.07
N LYS A 344 26.40 7.99 -7.77
CA LYS A 344 26.39 6.69 -8.46
C LYS A 344 26.22 5.53 -7.48
N GLU A 345 26.96 5.56 -6.37
CA GLU A 345 26.81 4.58 -5.30
C GLU A 345 25.41 4.59 -4.71
N PHE A 346 24.86 5.76 -4.41
CA PHE A 346 23.49 5.91 -3.90
C PHE A 346 22.46 5.31 -4.85
N LYS A 347 22.47 5.72 -6.14
CA LYS A 347 21.54 5.23 -7.16
C LYS A 347 21.55 3.71 -7.24
N THR A 348 22.75 3.15 -7.29
CA THR A 348 22.93 1.69 -7.40
C THR A 348 22.41 0.98 -6.16
N ASN A 349 22.84 1.40 -4.97
CA ASN A 349 22.47 0.72 -3.71
C ASN A 349 20.98 0.89 -3.38
N PHE A 350 20.37 2.04 -3.71
CA PHE A 350 18.95 2.27 -3.49
C PHE A 350 18.09 1.30 -4.32
N ILE A 351 18.39 1.15 -5.61
CA ILE A 351 17.66 0.24 -6.49
C ILE A 351 17.92 -1.22 -6.10
N LEU A 352 19.17 -1.59 -5.82
CA LEU A 352 19.50 -2.95 -5.36
C LEU A 352 18.76 -3.32 -4.06
N ALA A 353 18.59 -2.36 -3.15
CA ALA A 353 17.80 -2.59 -1.94
C ALA A 353 16.33 -2.92 -2.27
N LEU A 354 15.72 -2.21 -3.19
CA LEU A 354 14.33 -2.45 -3.59
C LEU A 354 14.17 -3.71 -4.45
N GLU A 355 15.18 -4.08 -5.21
CA GLU A 355 15.22 -5.33 -5.97
C GLU A 355 15.44 -6.57 -5.08
N ASP A 356 15.90 -6.38 -3.84
CA ASP A 356 16.07 -7.41 -2.83
C ASP A 356 14.80 -7.52 -1.97
N ASP A 357 13.76 -8.11 -2.56
CA ASP A 357 12.47 -8.38 -1.90
C ASP A 357 11.82 -7.15 -1.27
N ILE A 358 11.79 -6.04 -2.02
CA ILE A 358 11.17 -4.77 -1.59
C ILE A 358 11.76 -4.29 -0.24
N ASN A 359 13.08 -4.32 -0.08
CA ASN A 359 13.75 -3.95 1.17
C ASN A 359 13.76 -2.44 1.39
N THR A 360 12.59 -1.88 1.72
CA THR A 360 12.41 -0.45 1.94
C THR A 360 13.24 0.12 3.10
N PRO A 361 13.45 -0.59 4.23
CA PRO A 361 14.34 -0.08 5.29
C PRO A 361 15.78 0.12 4.79
N LYS A 362 16.29 -0.78 3.95
CA LYS A 362 17.63 -0.63 3.35
C LYS A 362 17.67 0.54 2.36
N ALA A 363 16.60 0.75 1.58
CA ALA A 363 16.48 1.89 0.67
C ALA A 363 16.45 3.23 1.44
N LEU A 364 15.68 3.33 2.53
CA LEU A 364 15.67 4.51 3.42
C LEU A 364 17.05 4.76 4.08
N ALA A 365 17.78 3.70 4.43
CA ALA A 365 19.14 3.83 4.94
C ALA A 365 20.08 4.43 3.89
N CYS A 366 19.93 4.09 2.60
CA CYS A 366 20.72 4.69 1.51
C CYS A 366 20.54 6.22 1.45
N VAL A 367 19.32 6.73 1.65
CA VAL A 367 19.05 8.18 1.71
C VAL A 367 19.82 8.83 2.86
N SER A 368 19.78 8.23 4.05
CA SER A 368 20.48 8.73 5.23
C SER A 368 22.01 8.72 5.03
N ILE A 369 22.54 7.69 4.40
CA ILE A 369 23.98 7.56 4.07
C ILE A 369 24.38 8.64 3.06
N LEU A 370 23.59 8.86 2.01
CA LEU A 370 23.83 9.92 1.03
C LEU A 370 23.94 11.28 1.71
N ILE A 371 22.93 11.65 2.51
CA ILE A 371 22.90 12.94 3.24
C ILE A 371 24.16 13.08 4.11
N LYS A 372 24.57 12.04 4.84
CA LYS A 372 25.77 12.06 5.69
C LYS A 372 27.04 12.24 4.87
N LYS A 373 27.19 11.56 3.73
CA LYS A 373 28.36 11.68 2.85
C LYS A 373 28.46 13.07 2.24
N VAL A 374 27.35 13.63 1.77
CA VAL A 374 27.29 14.99 1.19
C VAL A 374 27.59 16.04 2.24
N ASN A 375 27.04 15.96 3.44
CA ASN A 375 27.38 16.87 4.53
C ASN A 375 28.87 16.83 4.90
N LYS A 376 29.48 15.64 4.87
CA LYS A 376 30.93 15.49 5.10
C LYS A 376 31.76 16.17 3.99
N LEU A 377 31.33 16.03 2.72
CA LEU A 377 31.96 16.71 1.58
C LEU A 377 31.90 18.22 1.74
N LEU A 378 30.72 18.77 2.03
CA LEU A 378 30.49 20.21 2.25
C LEU A 378 31.28 20.79 3.44
N ALA A 379 31.61 19.98 4.44
CA ALA A 379 32.45 20.42 5.55
C ALA A 379 33.93 20.61 5.13
N THR A 380 34.36 20.07 4.00
CA THR A 380 35.76 20.14 3.53
C THR A 380 35.96 21.10 2.37
N LYS A 381 34.93 21.36 1.58
CA LYS A 381 34.99 22.25 0.40
C LYS A 381 33.60 22.71 -0.04
N GLU A 382 33.57 23.86 -0.72
CA GLU A 382 32.37 24.30 -1.43
C GLU A 382 32.13 23.43 -2.67
N SER A 383 30.92 22.92 -2.84
CA SER A 383 30.52 22.11 -3.97
C SER A 383 29.08 22.41 -4.37
N ASN A 384 28.78 22.36 -5.67
CA ASN A 384 27.41 22.37 -6.14
C ASN A 384 26.77 21.00 -5.85
N VAL A 385 25.77 20.97 -4.99
CA VAL A 385 25.09 19.72 -4.56
C VAL A 385 23.60 19.71 -4.90
N GLU A 386 23.14 20.60 -5.77
CA GLU A 386 21.73 20.69 -6.16
C GLU A 386 21.22 19.37 -6.76
N ARG A 387 22.05 18.64 -7.48
CA ARG A 387 21.70 17.30 -8.03
C ARG A 387 21.32 16.30 -6.95
N VAL A 388 21.89 16.40 -5.74
CA VAL A 388 21.54 15.55 -4.61
C VAL A 388 20.09 15.78 -4.19
N TYR A 389 19.64 17.02 -4.20
CA TYR A 389 18.24 17.37 -3.92
C TYR A 389 17.30 16.67 -4.88
N PHE A 390 17.55 16.76 -6.19
CA PHE A 390 16.69 16.13 -7.20
C PHE A 390 16.69 14.60 -7.11
N GLU A 391 17.85 14.01 -6.84
CA GLU A 391 17.97 12.54 -6.69
C GLU A 391 17.21 12.03 -5.45
N ILE A 392 17.32 12.69 -4.30
CA ILE A 392 16.55 12.31 -3.11
C ILE A 392 15.06 12.50 -3.37
N LYS A 393 14.67 13.66 -3.95
CA LYS A 393 13.27 13.95 -4.26
C LYS A 393 12.68 12.87 -5.17
N ASP A 394 13.35 12.53 -6.26
CA ASP A 394 12.89 11.49 -7.18
C ASP A 394 12.66 10.14 -6.47
N LYS A 395 13.64 9.69 -5.68
CA LYS A 395 13.55 8.40 -5.00
C LYS A 395 12.49 8.37 -3.89
N MET A 396 12.40 9.44 -3.12
CA MET A 396 11.42 9.54 -2.03
C MET A 396 9.99 9.69 -2.55
N GLU A 397 9.75 10.58 -3.54
CA GLU A 397 8.41 10.89 -4.01
C GLU A 397 7.90 9.88 -5.04
N ASN A 398 8.71 9.54 -6.06
CA ASN A 398 8.27 8.71 -7.17
C ASN A 398 8.33 7.21 -6.86
N ILE A 399 9.28 6.76 -6.02
CA ILE A 399 9.42 5.33 -5.71
C ILE A 399 8.85 5.00 -4.33
N LEU A 400 9.25 5.72 -3.28
CA LEU A 400 8.72 5.44 -1.94
C LEU A 400 7.36 6.12 -1.69
N GLY A 401 6.94 7.05 -2.54
CA GLY A 401 5.67 7.78 -2.41
C GLY A 401 5.63 8.76 -1.24
N ILE A 402 6.79 9.14 -0.69
CA ILE A 402 6.91 10.08 0.42
C ILE A 402 7.17 11.48 -0.15
N LYS A 403 6.17 12.35 -0.11
CA LYS A 403 6.30 13.75 -0.51
C LYS A 403 7.01 14.53 0.58
N LEU A 404 8.11 15.18 0.21
CA LEU A 404 8.89 15.99 1.13
C LEU A 404 8.36 17.43 1.09
N ASN A 405 7.89 17.94 2.23
CA ASN A 405 7.26 19.26 2.32
C ASN A 405 8.24 20.36 2.01
N GLU A 406 8.05 21.03 0.88
CA GLU A 406 8.70 22.30 0.53
C GLU A 406 7.99 23.49 1.21
N ASP A 407 6.70 23.37 1.54
CA ASP A 407 5.84 24.43 2.05
C ASP A 407 6.29 25.04 3.40
N LYS A 408 6.97 24.23 4.24
CA LYS A 408 7.52 24.74 5.49
C LYS A 408 8.67 25.74 5.27
N ILE A 409 9.40 25.57 4.17
CA ILE A 409 10.53 26.43 3.78
C ILE A 409 10.02 27.78 3.24
N GLU A 410 8.94 27.76 2.47
CA GLU A 410 8.32 28.99 1.95
C GLU A 410 7.70 29.81 3.08
N ASN A 411 7.06 29.16 4.05
CA ASN A 411 6.58 29.82 5.28
C ASN A 411 7.72 30.33 6.16
N ASP A 412 8.82 29.59 6.27
CA ASP A 412 10.00 30.04 7.05
C ASP A 412 10.75 31.16 6.30
N LYS A 413 10.83 31.12 4.96
CA LYS A 413 11.32 32.25 4.13
C LYS A 413 10.50 33.51 4.36
N ASN A 414 9.18 33.41 4.32
CA ASN A 414 8.30 34.56 4.55
C ASN A 414 8.45 35.11 5.95
N LYS A 415 8.61 34.26 6.98
CA LYS A 415 8.91 34.70 8.34
C LYS A 415 10.29 35.36 8.48
N ILE A 416 11.32 34.80 7.82
CA ILE A 416 12.67 35.39 7.82
C ILE A 416 12.64 36.74 7.11
N LEU A 417 11.94 36.83 5.98
CA LEU A 417 11.75 38.11 5.28
C LEU A 417 11.04 39.14 6.18
N GLU A 418 9.97 38.73 6.86
CA GLU A 418 9.26 39.57 7.80
C GLU A 418 10.17 40.07 8.95
N ILE A 419 11.02 39.19 9.50
CA ILE A 419 12.02 39.55 10.52
C ILE A 419 13.03 40.56 9.94
N LEU A 420 13.56 40.32 8.73
CA LEU A 420 14.52 41.26 8.09
C LEU A 420 13.89 42.60 7.79
N LEU A 421 12.64 42.64 7.35
CA LEU A 421 11.89 43.89 7.14
C LEU A 421 11.69 44.66 8.45
N ASN A 422 11.33 43.97 9.53
CA ASN A 422 11.17 44.56 10.86
C ASN A 422 12.52 45.10 11.40
N ILE A 423 13.62 44.38 11.18
CA ILE A 423 14.97 44.87 11.56
C ILE A 423 15.31 46.11 10.75
N ARG A 424 15.10 46.12 9.42
CA ARG A 424 15.34 47.28 8.55
C ARG A 424 14.53 48.49 9.00
N GLU A 425 13.27 48.33 9.35
CA GLU A 425 12.43 49.41 9.82
C GLU A 425 12.94 50.02 11.15
N LYS A 426 13.33 49.17 12.11
CA LYS A 426 13.95 49.61 13.37
C LYS A 426 15.25 50.37 13.14
N LEU A 427 16.10 49.95 12.22
CA LEU A 427 17.33 50.64 11.84
C LEU A 427 17.04 52.00 11.24
N ARG A 428 16.01 52.17 10.42
CA ARG A 428 15.55 53.45 9.88
C ARG A 428 15.06 54.40 10.97
N GLN A 429 14.28 53.88 11.95
CA GLN A 429 13.83 54.68 13.11
C GLN A 429 15.00 55.15 13.95
N GLN A 430 16.07 54.37 14.05
CA GLN A 430 17.33 54.73 14.73
C GLN A 430 18.25 55.61 13.87
N LYS A 431 17.81 56.04 12.66
CA LYS A 431 18.57 56.81 11.67
C LYS A 431 19.85 56.12 11.17
N ASN A 432 19.94 54.79 11.31
CA ASN A 432 21.02 53.97 10.75
C ASN A 432 20.67 53.54 9.33
N TYR A 433 20.74 54.49 8.41
CA TYR A 433 20.35 54.27 7.01
C TYR A 433 21.32 53.36 6.26
N GLU A 434 22.61 53.38 6.60
CA GLU A 434 23.64 52.55 5.94
C GLU A 434 23.33 51.03 6.07
N LEU A 435 23.02 50.56 7.28
CA LEU A 435 22.67 49.18 7.50
C LEU A 435 21.28 48.81 6.94
N ALA A 436 20.33 49.74 6.97
CA ALA A 436 19.01 49.55 6.40
C ALA A 436 19.04 49.40 4.86
N ASP A 437 19.90 50.21 4.18
CA ASP A 437 20.08 50.11 2.72
C ASP A 437 20.87 48.87 2.33
N LYS A 438 21.83 48.43 3.12
CA LYS A 438 22.55 47.20 2.92
C LYS A 438 21.59 45.95 2.93
N ILE A 439 20.65 45.92 3.86
CA ILE A 439 19.61 44.83 3.89
C ILE A 439 18.79 44.88 2.60
N ARG A 440 18.42 46.06 2.09
CA ARG A 440 17.67 46.20 0.84
C ARG A 440 18.45 45.70 -0.36
N GLU A 441 19.74 46.08 -0.46
CA GLU A 441 20.61 45.64 -1.55
C GLU A 441 20.84 44.14 -1.56
N GLU A 442 21.07 43.52 -0.41
CA GLU A 442 21.22 42.07 -0.28
C GLU A 442 19.93 41.33 -0.65
N LEU A 443 18.76 41.87 -0.29
CA LEU A 443 17.46 41.26 -0.68
C LEU A 443 17.19 41.44 -2.18
N ALA A 444 17.59 42.59 -2.78
CA ALA A 444 17.48 42.81 -4.22
C ALA A 444 18.38 41.86 -5.03
N ILE A 445 19.58 41.55 -4.54
CA ILE A 445 20.47 40.52 -5.14
C ILE A 445 19.79 39.13 -5.15
N LEU A 446 18.94 38.85 -4.17
CA LEU A 446 18.16 37.61 -4.07
C LEU A 446 16.85 37.64 -4.90
N GLY A 447 16.61 38.73 -5.67
CA GLY A 447 15.41 38.92 -6.49
C GLY A 447 14.17 39.35 -5.68
N ILE A 448 14.35 39.81 -4.45
CA ILE A 448 13.28 40.31 -3.59
C ILE A 448 13.31 41.85 -3.62
N ASP A 449 12.40 42.44 -4.40
CA ASP A 449 12.24 43.88 -4.48
C ASP A 449 11.40 44.41 -3.34
N ILE A 450 11.99 45.34 -2.54
CA ILE A 450 11.33 46.02 -1.44
C ILE A 450 11.16 47.48 -1.80
N SER A 451 10.03 47.83 -2.39
CA SER A 451 9.65 49.22 -2.59
C SER A 451 9.27 49.85 -1.24
N ASP A 452 9.88 50.97 -0.90
CA ASP A 452 9.43 51.81 0.20
C ASP A 452 8.01 52.30 -0.12
N LYS A 453 7.01 51.82 0.62
CA LYS A 453 5.68 52.45 0.56
C LYS A 453 5.83 53.91 1.01
N LYS A 454 5.54 54.84 0.10
CA LYS A 454 5.43 56.26 0.38
C LYS A 454 4.32 56.56 1.38
#